data_e2f7ee1aff61ca8c83a44fe4aed681de
#
_entry.id   e2f7ee1aff61ca8c83a44fe4aed681de
#
_cell.length_a   1.000
_cell.length_b   1.000
_cell.length_c   1.000
_cell.angle_alpha   90.00
_cell.angle_beta   90.00
_cell.angle_gamma   90.00
#
_symmetry.space_group_name_H-M   'P 1'
#
loop_
_entity.id
_entity.type
_entity.pdbx_description
1 polymer ?
#
loop_
_entity_poly.entity_id
_entity_poly.type
_entity_poly.pdbx_seq_one_letter_code
_entity_poly.pdbx_strand_id
1 'polypeptide(L)'
;AFFEPMKNVVDNLKIRGSHGLVGSDDLATAGGSYYLYIDKITNNDMSYLKWTSGQNMDYQLGGPQMAYYAMSGLGWEKVKKLDIGIDFTLFRNWTFTFDYFYDKRYDIFMNREAWPQSLAYHIAKPWSNIGKMDNKGVEFSINYANNFSRDLSVSLQANLTYNKNKMV
;
A
#
# COMPACT_ATOMS: atom_id res chain seq x y z
N ALA A 1 -4.01 23.73 38.26
CA ALA A 1 -3.40 23.06 37.15
C ALA A 1 -3.78 23.69 35.83
N PHE A 2 -3.00 23.43 34.77
CA PHE A 2 -3.08 24.09 33.46
C PHE A 2 -4.48 24.08 32.79
N PHE A 3 -5.29 23.08 33.06
CA PHE A 3 -6.59 22.84 32.41
C PHE A 3 -7.80 23.39 33.16
N GLU A 4 -7.63 23.92 34.38
CA GLU A 4 -8.77 24.34 35.23
C GLU A 4 -9.63 25.46 34.65
N PRO A 5 -9.08 26.52 34.02
CA PRO A 5 -9.91 27.58 33.46
C PRO A 5 -10.73 27.14 32.23
N MET A 6 -10.36 26.01 31.59
CA MET A 6 -11.03 25.51 30.38
C MET A 6 -12.07 24.42 30.65
N LYS A 7 -12.17 23.91 31.88
CA LYS A 7 -13.07 22.81 32.26
C LYS A 7 -14.56 23.10 32.02
N ASN A 8 -14.95 24.34 31.95
CA ASN A 8 -16.34 24.72 31.69
C ASN A 8 -16.75 24.55 30.22
N VAL A 9 -15.79 24.44 29.30
CA VAL A 9 -16.02 24.35 27.86
C VAL A 9 -15.47 23.05 27.30
N VAL A 10 -14.26 22.65 27.73
CA VAL A 10 -13.56 21.47 27.29
C VAL A 10 -13.59 20.41 28.38
N ASP A 11 -14.38 19.37 28.17
CA ASP A 11 -14.50 18.25 29.14
C ASP A 11 -13.34 17.27 29.03
N ASN A 12 -12.84 17.04 27.82
CA ASN A 12 -11.73 16.14 27.56
C ASN A 12 -10.84 16.67 26.44
N LEU A 13 -9.54 16.54 26.61
CA LEU A 13 -8.54 16.80 25.59
C LEU A 13 -7.49 15.69 25.62
N LYS A 14 -7.31 14.99 24.51
CA LYS A 14 -6.33 13.92 24.36
C LYS A 14 -5.52 14.17 23.09
N ILE A 15 -4.20 14.19 23.23
CA ILE A 15 -3.27 14.25 22.11
C ILE A 15 -2.66 12.86 21.96
N ARG A 16 -2.65 12.38 20.71
CA ARG A 16 -2.07 11.08 20.32
C ARG A 16 -0.94 11.30 19.33
N GLY A 17 0.07 10.49 19.42
CA GLY A 17 1.15 10.47 18.43
C GLY A 17 1.73 9.07 18.34
N SER A 18 1.92 8.59 17.13
CA SER A 18 2.61 7.33 16.87
C SER A 18 3.60 7.49 15.72
N HIS A 19 4.73 6.80 15.85
CA HIS A 19 5.71 6.67 14.78
C HIS A 19 6.24 5.25 14.77
N GLY A 20 6.30 4.64 13.59
CA GLY A 20 6.74 3.25 13.48
C GLY A 20 7.28 2.90 12.10
N LEU A 21 8.05 1.82 12.07
CA LEU A 21 8.50 1.15 10.86
C LEU A 21 7.83 -0.21 10.79
N VAL A 22 7.12 -0.48 9.71
CA VAL A 22 6.43 -1.75 9.46
C VAL A 22 7.04 -2.38 8.21
N GLY A 23 7.32 -3.68 8.26
CA GLY A 23 7.75 -4.48 7.13
C GLY A 23 6.62 -5.39 6.64
N SER A 24 6.62 -5.67 5.34
CA SER A 24 5.74 -6.67 4.71
C SER A 24 6.57 -7.57 3.82
N ASP A 25 6.33 -8.86 3.91
CA ASP A 25 6.91 -9.91 3.06
C ASP A 25 5.92 -10.44 2.01
N ASP A 26 4.81 -9.74 1.82
CA ASP A 26 3.77 -10.14 0.87
C ASP A 26 4.25 -9.97 -0.58
N LEU A 27 4.51 -11.10 -1.23
CA LEU A 27 4.89 -11.23 -2.63
C LEU A 27 3.71 -11.61 -3.53
N ALA A 28 2.47 -11.45 -3.06
CA ALA A 28 1.26 -11.83 -3.79
C ALA A 28 1.18 -11.20 -5.19
N THR A 29 1.75 -10.02 -5.38
CA THR A 29 1.84 -9.32 -6.68
C THR A 29 2.69 -10.04 -7.71
N ALA A 30 3.61 -10.92 -7.30
CA ALA A 30 4.49 -11.69 -8.18
C ALA A 30 3.88 -13.02 -8.65
N GLY A 31 2.55 -13.14 -8.63
CA GLY A 31 1.88 -14.39 -9.02
C GLY A 31 2.09 -15.56 -8.06
N GLY A 32 2.35 -15.28 -6.78
CA GLY A 32 2.47 -16.27 -5.72
C GLY A 32 3.77 -17.11 -5.76
N SER A 33 4.79 -16.66 -6.47
CA SER A 33 6.08 -17.36 -6.50
C SER A 33 6.93 -16.95 -5.30
N TYR A 34 7.12 -17.86 -4.37
CA TYR A 34 7.96 -17.66 -3.17
C TYR A 34 9.47 -17.81 -3.42
N TYR A 35 9.88 -18.33 -4.59
CA TYR A 35 11.26 -18.68 -4.90
C TYR A 35 11.89 -17.75 -5.94
N LEU A 36 11.62 -16.45 -5.83
CA LEU A 36 12.11 -15.45 -6.79
C LEU A 36 13.63 -15.23 -6.77
N TYR A 37 14.31 -15.77 -5.77
CA TYR A 37 15.77 -15.76 -5.65
C TYR A 37 16.47 -16.90 -6.43
N ILE A 38 15.70 -17.74 -7.14
CA ILE A 38 16.19 -18.84 -7.97
C ILE A 38 15.71 -18.62 -9.40
N ASP A 39 16.61 -18.81 -10.37
CA ASP A 39 16.23 -18.81 -11.79
C ASP A 39 15.19 -19.88 -12.08
N LYS A 40 14.13 -19.54 -12.79
CA LYS A 40 13.12 -20.50 -13.20
C LYS A 40 13.15 -20.71 -14.70
N ILE A 41 13.36 -21.96 -15.08
CA ILE A 41 13.28 -22.42 -16.46
C ILE A 41 11.97 -23.23 -16.63
N THR A 42 11.24 -22.95 -17.68
CA THR A 42 10.05 -23.71 -18.10
C THR A 42 10.31 -24.39 -19.42
N ASN A 43 9.82 -25.62 -19.56
CA ASN A 43 10.03 -26.42 -20.79
C ASN A 43 8.85 -26.35 -21.76
N ASN A 44 7.90 -25.43 -21.58
CA ASN A 44 6.60 -25.58 -22.21
C ASN A 44 6.21 -24.46 -23.17
N ASP A 45 7.09 -23.54 -23.49
CA ASP A 45 6.76 -22.47 -24.43
C ASP A 45 7.36 -22.75 -25.81
N MET A 46 6.46 -23.09 -26.73
CA MET A 46 6.78 -23.59 -28.08
C MET A 46 6.96 -22.51 -29.14
N SER A 47 7.10 -21.24 -28.77
CA SER A 47 6.88 -20.15 -29.74
C SER A 47 8.14 -19.63 -30.44
N TYR A 48 9.33 -20.18 -30.21
CA TYR A 48 10.56 -19.47 -30.57
C TYR A 48 11.30 -19.94 -31.82
N LEU A 49 11.04 -21.11 -32.32
CA LEU A 49 11.61 -21.57 -33.57
C LEU A 49 10.50 -22.00 -34.51
N LYS A 50 9.94 -21.01 -35.20
CA LYS A 50 9.08 -21.25 -36.36
C LYS A 50 9.97 -21.37 -37.59
N TRP A 51 10.21 -22.60 -38.00
CA TRP A 51 10.86 -22.85 -39.29
C TRP A 51 9.78 -23.06 -40.36
N THR A 52 9.67 -22.12 -41.30
CA THR A 52 8.90 -22.28 -42.53
C THR A 52 9.82 -22.86 -43.58
N SER A 53 9.88 -24.15 -43.73
CA SER A 53 10.42 -24.79 -44.93
C SER A 53 9.31 -24.89 -45.98
N GLY A 54 9.51 -24.38 -47.15
CA GLY A 54 8.64 -24.09 -48.31
C GLY A 54 7.51 -25.02 -48.74
N GLN A 55 7.01 -25.88 -47.91
CA GLN A 55 5.78 -26.67 -48.04
C GLN A 55 5.10 -26.89 -46.70
N ASN A 56 4.32 -25.91 -46.26
CA ASN A 56 3.24 -26.04 -45.25
C ASN A 56 3.48 -26.90 -44.02
N MET A 57 4.70 -27.05 -43.54
CA MET A 57 4.97 -27.72 -42.27
C MET A 57 5.50 -26.72 -41.25
N ASP A 58 4.59 -26.15 -40.48
CA ASP A 58 4.92 -25.34 -39.31
C ASP A 58 5.40 -26.27 -38.18
N TYR A 59 6.69 -26.54 -38.12
CA TYR A 59 7.31 -27.21 -37.01
C TYR A 59 7.57 -26.18 -35.91
N GLN A 60 6.82 -26.25 -34.81
CA GLN A 60 7.13 -25.52 -33.59
C GLN A 60 8.00 -26.42 -32.70
N LEU A 61 9.28 -26.05 -32.58
CA LEU A 61 10.18 -26.74 -31.64
C LEU A 61 10.08 -26.05 -30.28
N GLY A 62 9.52 -26.75 -29.32
CA GLY A 62 9.54 -26.35 -27.93
C GLY A 62 10.91 -26.59 -27.31
N GLY A 63 11.33 -25.69 -26.47
CA GLY A 63 12.60 -25.77 -25.75
C GLY A 63 12.51 -25.19 -24.34
N PRO A 64 13.56 -25.35 -23.54
CA PRO A 64 13.63 -24.70 -22.24
C PRO A 64 13.70 -23.18 -22.44
N GLN A 65 12.85 -22.48 -21.69
CA GLN A 65 12.78 -21.02 -21.69
C GLN A 65 12.96 -20.51 -20.26
N MET A 66 13.67 -19.39 -20.13
CA MET A 66 13.76 -18.66 -18.88
C MET A 66 12.40 -18.02 -18.57
N ALA A 67 11.74 -18.47 -17.51
CA ALA A 67 10.48 -17.87 -17.03
C ALA A 67 10.76 -16.59 -16.28
N TYR A 68 11.77 -16.55 -15.44
CA TYR A 68 12.29 -15.34 -14.79
C TYR A 68 13.72 -15.58 -14.27
N TYR A 69 14.46 -14.48 -14.17
CA TYR A 69 15.78 -14.47 -13.56
C TYR A 69 15.69 -14.34 -12.06
N ALA A 70 16.64 -14.97 -11.36
CA ALA A 70 16.80 -14.81 -9.93
C ALA A 70 16.96 -13.34 -9.55
N MET A 71 16.26 -12.93 -8.53
CA MET A 71 16.40 -11.60 -7.94
C MET A 71 17.57 -11.57 -6.97
N SER A 72 18.56 -10.73 -7.25
CA SER A 72 19.55 -10.35 -6.28
C SER A 72 19.02 -9.23 -5.40
N GLY A 73 18.99 -9.42 -4.08
CA GLY A 73 18.59 -8.36 -3.15
C GLY A 73 17.08 -8.28 -2.88
N LEU A 74 16.38 -9.40 -2.96
CA LEU A 74 14.99 -9.49 -2.50
C LEU A 74 14.90 -9.09 -1.03
N GLY A 75 14.13 -8.05 -0.73
CA GLY A 75 13.93 -7.51 0.60
C GLY A 75 12.45 -7.26 0.89
N TRP A 76 12.14 -7.05 2.16
CA TRP A 76 10.81 -6.69 2.60
C TRP A 76 10.45 -5.28 2.16
N GLU A 77 9.21 -5.09 1.77
CA GLU A 77 8.63 -3.77 1.67
C GLU A 77 8.59 -3.12 3.05
N LYS A 78 8.87 -1.83 3.13
CA LYS A 78 8.92 -1.10 4.38
C LYS A 78 8.04 0.14 4.32
N VAL A 79 7.35 0.41 5.42
CA VAL A 79 6.51 1.60 5.58
C VAL A 79 6.92 2.32 6.84
N LYS A 80 7.35 3.57 6.70
CA LYS A 80 7.48 4.51 7.82
C LYS A 80 6.13 5.20 8.00
N LYS A 81 5.55 5.04 9.18
CA LYS A 81 4.26 5.63 9.54
C LYS A 81 4.45 6.71 10.57
N LEU A 82 3.73 7.81 10.40
CA LEU A 82 3.58 8.88 11.36
C LEU A 82 2.09 9.21 11.47
N ASP A 83 1.53 9.12 12.67
CA ASP A 83 0.16 9.50 12.97
C ASP A 83 0.16 10.48 14.13
N ILE A 84 -0.56 11.59 13.99
CA ILE A 84 -0.77 12.59 15.02
C ILE A 84 -2.25 12.88 15.09
N GLY A 85 -2.84 12.68 16.28
CA GLY A 85 -4.27 12.87 16.50
C GLY A 85 -4.56 13.75 17.70
N ILE A 86 -5.69 14.43 17.64
CA ILE A 86 -6.24 15.24 18.73
C ILE A 86 -7.71 14.88 18.87
N ASP A 87 -8.08 14.44 20.07
CA ASP A 87 -9.47 14.21 20.48
C ASP A 87 -9.86 15.26 21.50
N PHE A 88 -11.00 15.91 21.33
CA PHE A 88 -11.52 16.82 22.33
C PHE A 88 -13.04 16.78 22.38
N THR A 89 -13.57 16.95 23.60
CA THR A 89 -14.99 16.99 23.86
C THR A 89 -15.38 18.36 24.39
N LEU A 90 -16.38 18.97 23.76
CA LEU A 90 -16.92 20.27 24.12
C LEU A 90 -18.36 20.14 24.65
N PHE A 91 -18.68 20.88 25.70
CA PHE A 91 -20.03 20.98 26.25
C PHE A 91 -20.66 19.61 26.52
N ARG A 92 -19.87 18.58 26.84
CA ARG A 92 -20.27 17.19 27.11
C ARG A 92 -20.94 16.43 25.96
N ASN A 93 -21.38 17.15 24.93
CA ASN A 93 -22.23 16.61 23.86
C ASN A 93 -21.51 16.51 22.52
N TRP A 94 -20.45 17.30 22.31
CA TRP A 94 -19.71 17.37 21.08
C TRP A 94 -18.34 16.73 21.23
N THR A 95 -18.08 15.68 20.47
CA THR A 95 -16.75 15.05 20.40
C THR A 95 -16.17 15.25 19.01
N PHE A 96 -14.98 15.78 18.97
CA PHE A 96 -14.21 16.01 17.77
C PHE A 96 -12.96 15.16 17.79
N THR A 97 -12.65 14.56 16.64
CA THR A 97 -11.40 13.84 16.42
C THR A 97 -10.76 14.37 15.15
N PHE A 98 -9.51 14.71 15.23
CA PHE A 98 -8.69 15.15 14.10
C PHE A 98 -7.44 14.30 14.07
N ASP A 99 -7.15 13.65 12.94
CA ASP A 99 -5.97 12.85 12.69
C ASP A 99 -5.24 13.32 11.44
N TYR A 100 -3.93 13.45 11.55
CA TYR A 100 -3.03 13.62 10.44
C TYR A 100 -2.15 12.39 10.33
N PHE A 101 -2.07 11.80 9.14
CA PHE A 101 -1.20 10.66 8.88
C PHE A 101 -0.26 10.92 7.71
N TYR A 102 0.93 10.33 7.80
CA TYR A 102 1.94 10.32 6.75
C TYR A 102 2.63 8.97 6.70
N ASP A 103 2.41 8.24 5.59
CA ASP A 103 3.02 6.94 5.32
C ASP A 103 4.02 7.09 4.18
N LYS A 104 5.27 6.75 4.43
CA LYS A 104 6.30 6.66 3.41
C LYS A 104 6.65 5.20 3.18
N ARG A 105 6.24 4.67 2.01
CA ARG A 105 6.54 3.31 1.57
C ARG A 105 7.76 3.32 0.68
N TYR A 106 8.65 2.38 0.87
CA TYR A 106 9.85 2.18 0.07
C TYR A 106 10.19 0.70 -0.05
N ASP A 107 11.05 0.38 -1.01
CA ASP A 107 11.38 -0.99 -1.36
C ASP A 107 10.13 -1.78 -1.82
N ILE A 108 9.12 -1.11 -2.41
CA ILE A 108 7.92 -1.77 -2.92
C ILE A 108 8.33 -2.69 -4.06
N PHE A 109 7.87 -3.92 -3.97
CA PHE A 109 8.13 -4.95 -4.95
C PHE A 109 7.33 -4.70 -6.22
N MET A 110 8.01 -4.48 -7.34
CA MET A 110 7.36 -4.21 -8.62
C MET A 110 8.17 -4.68 -9.82
N ASN A 111 7.49 -4.85 -10.92
CA ASN A 111 8.11 -5.23 -12.19
C ASN A 111 8.91 -4.05 -12.75
N ARG A 112 10.10 -4.33 -13.25
CA ARG A 112 10.99 -3.35 -13.86
C ARG A 112 10.58 -3.08 -15.31
N GLU A 113 9.74 -2.08 -15.54
CA GLU A 113 9.24 -1.79 -16.90
C GLU A 113 10.29 -1.21 -17.85
N ALA A 114 11.26 -0.47 -17.34
CA ALA A 114 12.34 0.14 -18.13
C ALA A 114 13.43 -0.86 -18.53
N TRP A 115 13.05 -2.06 -18.97
CA TRP A 115 13.97 -3.07 -19.49
C TRP A 115 14.08 -2.95 -21.00
N PRO A 116 15.29 -2.95 -21.60
CA PRO A 116 15.42 -2.87 -23.05
C PRO A 116 14.68 -4.00 -23.76
N GLN A 117 13.76 -3.68 -24.65
CA GLN A 117 12.95 -4.66 -25.37
C GLN A 117 13.77 -5.64 -26.19
N SER A 118 14.94 -5.22 -26.67
CA SER A 118 15.88 -6.09 -27.40
C SER A 118 16.39 -7.27 -26.58
N LEU A 119 16.44 -7.14 -25.25
CA LEU A 119 16.81 -8.20 -24.32
C LEU A 119 15.60 -8.95 -23.78
N ALA A 120 14.41 -8.34 -23.88
CA ALA A 120 13.19 -8.82 -23.22
C ALA A 120 12.21 -9.51 -24.16
N TYR A 121 12.54 -9.68 -25.43
CA TYR A 121 11.57 -10.23 -26.41
C TYR A 121 10.98 -11.58 -26.01
N HIS A 122 11.65 -12.31 -25.11
CA HIS A 122 11.21 -13.63 -24.64
C HIS A 122 11.47 -13.89 -23.15
N ILE A 123 11.79 -12.86 -22.37
CA ILE A 123 12.15 -13.03 -20.96
C ILE A 123 11.18 -12.23 -20.11
N ALA A 124 10.64 -12.85 -19.09
CA ALA A 124 9.83 -12.14 -18.13
C ALA A 124 10.64 -11.00 -17.50
N LYS A 125 10.06 -9.80 -17.49
CA LYS A 125 10.69 -8.61 -16.91
C LYS A 125 11.11 -8.91 -15.47
N PRO A 126 12.33 -8.58 -15.06
CA PRO A 126 12.77 -8.87 -13.69
C PRO A 126 11.99 -8.03 -12.68
N TRP A 127 11.66 -8.65 -11.59
CA TRP A 127 11.06 -7.99 -10.42
C TRP A 127 12.16 -7.40 -9.54
N SER A 128 11.88 -6.33 -8.83
CA SER A 128 12.79 -5.77 -7.84
C SER A 128 12.09 -4.83 -6.85
N ASN A 129 12.73 -4.62 -5.70
CA ASN A 129 12.28 -3.70 -4.65
C ASN A 129 12.71 -2.27 -4.98
N ILE A 130 12.03 -1.60 -5.91
CA ILE A 130 12.38 -0.26 -6.42
C ILE A 130 11.30 0.80 -6.22
N GLY A 131 10.07 0.37 -5.95
CA GLY A 131 8.95 1.29 -5.82
C GLY A 131 9.02 2.12 -4.55
N LYS A 132 8.59 3.37 -4.66
CA LYS A 132 8.43 4.28 -3.54
C LYS A 132 7.08 4.98 -3.65
N MET A 133 6.41 5.17 -2.53
CA MET A 133 5.10 5.81 -2.48
C MET A 133 4.97 6.62 -1.21
N ASP A 134 4.53 7.85 -1.36
CA ASP A 134 4.16 8.73 -0.27
C ASP A 134 2.64 8.83 -0.20
N ASN A 135 2.07 8.57 0.98
CA ASN A 135 0.66 8.68 1.28
C ASN A 135 0.49 9.59 2.50
N LYS A 136 -0.31 10.63 2.36
CA LYS A 136 -0.60 11.57 3.45
C LYS A 136 -2.03 12.04 3.40
N GLY A 137 -2.59 12.26 4.56
CA GLY A 137 -3.96 12.72 4.64
C GLY A 137 -4.33 13.27 5.99
N VAL A 138 -5.57 13.72 6.05
CA VAL A 138 -6.22 14.19 7.27
C VAL A 138 -7.58 13.52 7.39
N GLU A 139 -7.93 13.20 8.59
CA GLU A 139 -9.25 12.67 8.95
C GLU A 139 -9.86 13.57 10.01
N PHE A 140 -11.13 13.83 9.85
CA PHE A 140 -11.89 14.64 10.77
C PHE A 140 -13.22 13.97 11.06
N SER A 141 -13.56 13.82 12.34
CA SER A 141 -14.86 13.31 12.74
C SER A 141 -15.50 14.20 13.79
N ILE A 142 -16.82 14.31 13.69
CA ILE A 142 -17.67 15.01 14.64
C ILE A 142 -18.75 14.05 15.12
N ASN A 143 -18.89 13.92 16.42
CA ASN A 143 -19.99 13.22 17.05
C ASN A 143 -20.74 14.18 17.96
N TYR A 144 -22.04 14.24 17.78
CA TYR A 144 -22.94 14.92 18.70
C TYR A 144 -23.91 13.92 19.31
N ALA A 145 -24.06 13.93 20.61
CA ALA A 145 -25.06 13.12 21.31
C ALA A 145 -25.67 13.91 22.45
N ASN A 146 -27.01 13.97 22.46
CA ASN A 146 -27.74 14.63 23.52
C ASN A 146 -29.08 13.94 23.82
N ASN A 147 -29.41 13.86 25.09
CA ASN A 147 -30.68 13.37 25.58
C ASN A 147 -31.54 14.58 25.96
N PHE A 148 -32.50 14.92 25.09
CA PHE A 148 -33.42 16.07 25.30
C PHE A 148 -34.54 15.74 26.29
N SER A 149 -34.96 14.49 26.36
CA SER A 149 -36.02 14.00 27.25
C SER A 149 -35.76 12.54 27.63
N ARG A 150 -36.59 11.98 28.51
CA ARG A 150 -36.57 10.54 28.83
C ARG A 150 -36.82 9.66 27.62
N ASP A 151 -37.60 10.17 26.66
CA ASP A 151 -38.03 9.42 25.49
C ASP A 151 -37.38 9.89 24.18
N LEU A 152 -36.54 10.97 24.23
CA LEU A 152 -35.92 11.54 23.07
C LEU A 152 -34.41 11.70 23.26
N SER A 153 -33.65 10.89 22.54
CA SER A 153 -32.21 11.03 22.38
C SER A 153 -31.87 11.28 20.90
N VAL A 154 -30.96 12.19 20.65
CA VAL A 154 -30.48 12.52 19.29
C VAL A 154 -28.98 12.31 19.22
N SER A 155 -28.53 11.57 18.22
CA SER A 155 -27.10 11.41 17.90
C SER A 155 -26.85 11.72 16.43
N LEU A 156 -25.81 12.50 16.17
CA LEU A 156 -25.34 12.83 14.81
C LEU A 156 -23.85 12.53 14.72
N GLN A 157 -23.45 11.93 13.60
CA GLN A 157 -22.07 11.67 13.29
C GLN A 157 -21.74 12.09 11.87
N ALA A 158 -20.62 12.79 11.71
CA ALA A 158 -20.09 13.15 10.40
C ALA A 158 -18.58 12.86 10.35
N ASN A 159 -18.11 12.30 9.25
CA ASN A 159 -16.71 11.98 9.02
C ASN A 159 -16.27 12.60 7.68
N LEU A 160 -15.07 13.18 7.67
CA LEU A 160 -14.43 13.71 6.48
C LEU A 160 -13.00 13.17 6.41
N THR A 161 -12.65 12.53 5.31
CA THR A 161 -11.28 12.05 5.05
C THR A 161 -10.77 12.65 3.76
N TYR A 162 -9.59 13.23 3.81
CA TYR A 162 -8.85 13.67 2.64
C TYR A 162 -7.51 12.95 2.58
N ASN A 163 -7.26 12.26 1.46
CA ASN A 163 -6.05 11.47 1.25
C ASN A 163 -5.39 11.83 -0.08
N LYS A 164 -4.07 11.99 -0.06
CA LYS A 164 -3.26 12.19 -1.26
C LYS A 164 -2.13 11.16 -1.32
N ASN A 165 -2.19 10.35 -2.37
CA ASN A 165 -1.21 9.32 -2.66
C ASN A 165 -0.37 9.72 -3.88
N LYS A 166 0.95 9.47 -3.85
CA LYS A 166 1.88 9.77 -4.93
C LYS A 166 2.97 8.71 -5.01
N MET A 167 3.12 8.11 -6.20
CA MET A 167 4.31 7.32 -6.56
C MET A 167 5.48 8.28 -6.82
N VAL A 168 6.67 7.91 -6.35
CA VAL A 168 7.90 8.76 -6.41
C VAL A 168 9.00 8.04 -7.17
#